data_7cf1337eb5d7d474dae1ff426f6b2788
#
_entry.id   7cf1337eb5d7d474dae1ff426f6b2788
#
_cell.length_a   1.000
_cell.length_b   1.000
_cell.length_c   1.000
_cell.angle_alpha   90.00
_cell.angle_beta   90.00
_cell.angle_gamma   90.00
#
_symmetry.space_group_name_H-M   'P 1'
#
loop_
_entity.id
_entity.type
_entity.pdbx_description
1 polymer ?
#
loop_
_entity_poly.entity_id
_entity_poly.type
_entity_poly.pdbx_seq_one_letter_code
_entity_poly.pdbx_strand_id
1 'polypeptide(L)'
;MSASNKLTADRSRLLSIAVASLFLSPFAAQAADFTSDGQTAQEPPPPDPERFGPVRQTLHDWHVVIGAGAAFKPKYEGSDEFEVSPFPFISAEFFDRITIDPSGIEIKAFEKDAFRFDVNVGYDSGRDEDDADTLRGMGDIDFGATVGGKATYTFGPANVFVSVDKTIGGSEGLLATAGAAISQPLSEHLILGAEASATFADDNYMEAYFGVDAAQSARSGHAQYKAGAGIKSVDLSASATYLINENWVVRGEQGVSFLVGDAADSPIVKEKVQSKTMLMLGYRF
;
A
#
# COMPACT_ATOMS: atom_id res chain seq x y z
N MET A 1 38.66 -5.85 53.47
CA MET A 1 37.31 -5.22 53.37
C MET A 1 36.90 -5.19 51.92
N SER A 2 35.93 -6.01 51.60
CA SER A 2 35.45 -6.27 50.23
C SER A 2 34.32 -5.32 49.91
N ALA A 3 34.38 -4.63 48.78
CA ALA A 3 33.24 -3.87 48.20
C ALA A 3 32.84 -4.53 46.89
N SER A 4 31.73 -5.26 46.95
CA SER A 4 31.09 -5.88 45.81
C SER A 4 30.32 -4.83 45.03
N ASN A 5 30.66 -4.60 43.76
CA ASN A 5 29.95 -3.72 42.86
C ASN A 5 28.99 -4.57 42.01
N LYS A 6 27.67 -4.49 42.31
CA LYS A 6 26.60 -5.11 41.54
C LYS A 6 26.34 -4.25 40.30
N LEU A 7 26.76 -4.73 39.14
CA LEU A 7 26.30 -4.25 37.85
C LEU A 7 24.86 -4.72 37.62
N THR A 8 23.92 -3.82 37.73
CA THR A 8 22.53 -4.01 37.24
C THR A 8 22.53 -3.92 35.71
N ALA A 9 22.34 -5.06 35.07
CA ALA A 9 22.13 -5.12 33.63
C ALA A 9 20.71 -4.54 33.30
N ASP A 10 20.72 -3.37 32.72
CA ASP A 10 19.51 -2.77 32.10
C ASP A 10 19.16 -3.57 30.85
N ARG A 11 18.04 -4.31 30.93
CA ARG A 11 17.46 -5.02 29.80
C ARG A 11 16.59 -4.02 29.03
N SER A 12 17.20 -3.24 28.15
CA SER A 12 16.49 -2.51 27.12
C SER A 12 15.78 -3.52 26.20
N ARG A 13 14.46 -3.56 26.32
CA ARG A 13 13.58 -4.34 25.44
C ARG A 13 13.66 -3.76 24.04
N LEU A 14 14.37 -4.43 23.17
CA LEU A 14 14.26 -4.21 21.72
C LEU A 14 12.86 -4.67 21.31
N LEU A 15 11.96 -3.71 21.08
CA LEU A 15 10.68 -3.94 20.45
C LEU A 15 10.96 -4.19 18.96
N SER A 16 10.96 -5.46 18.56
CA SER A 16 10.99 -5.81 17.14
C SER A 16 9.62 -5.51 16.54
N ILE A 17 9.51 -4.42 15.78
CA ILE A 17 8.31 -4.07 15.01
C ILE A 17 8.43 -4.79 13.67
N ALA A 18 7.52 -5.71 13.41
CA ALA A 18 7.39 -6.41 12.12
C ALA A 18 6.33 -5.73 11.25
N VAL A 19 6.58 -5.58 9.99
CA VAL A 19 5.89 -4.64 9.08
C VAL A 19 5.42 -5.26 7.75
N ALA A 20 4.19 -4.97 7.20
CA ALA A 20 3.62 -5.58 5.98
C ALA A 20 2.56 -4.84 5.14
N SER A 21 2.55 -4.98 3.85
CA SER A 21 1.45 -4.71 2.91
C SER A 21 0.62 -5.96 2.65
N LEU A 22 -0.70 -5.83 2.60
CA LEU A 22 -1.64 -6.92 2.37
C LEU A 22 -2.22 -6.81 0.95
N PHE A 23 -1.93 -7.81 0.12
CA PHE A 23 -2.83 -8.16 -0.96
C PHE A 23 -3.94 -9.04 -0.39
N LEU A 24 -5.20 -8.67 -0.62
CA LEU A 24 -6.35 -9.49 -0.29
C LEU A 24 -6.32 -10.73 -1.20
N SER A 25 -5.78 -11.84 -0.73
CA SER A 25 -6.08 -13.13 -1.35
C SER A 25 -7.48 -13.55 -0.91
N PRO A 26 -8.34 -14.06 -1.81
CA PRO A 26 -9.67 -14.50 -1.44
C PRO A 26 -9.57 -15.73 -0.52
N PHE A 27 -10.01 -15.58 0.72
CA PHE A 27 -10.23 -16.70 1.59
C PHE A 27 -11.55 -17.38 1.19
N ALA A 28 -11.47 -18.58 0.66
CA ALA A 28 -12.61 -19.49 0.64
C ALA A 28 -12.97 -19.82 2.10
N ALA A 29 -14.04 -19.21 2.60
CA ALA A 29 -14.63 -19.57 3.87
C ALA A 29 -15.20 -20.99 3.77
N GLN A 30 -14.55 -21.97 4.38
CA GLN A 30 -15.18 -23.26 4.67
C GLN A 30 -16.19 -23.01 5.80
N ALA A 31 -17.47 -23.00 5.45
CA ALA A 31 -18.56 -23.02 6.39
C ALA A 31 -18.50 -24.32 7.21
N ALA A 32 -18.22 -24.22 8.51
CA ALA A 32 -18.40 -25.30 9.44
C ALA A 32 -19.91 -25.49 9.69
N ASP A 33 -20.40 -26.66 9.35
CA ASP A 33 -21.78 -27.11 9.53
C ASP A 33 -22.07 -27.26 11.05
N PHE A 34 -22.84 -26.33 11.61
CA PHE A 34 -23.40 -26.46 12.95
C PHE A 34 -24.84 -26.96 12.84
N THR A 35 -25.01 -28.27 12.97
CA THR A 35 -26.34 -28.83 13.22
C THR A 35 -26.76 -28.49 14.65
N SER A 36 -27.76 -27.62 14.82
CA SER A 36 -28.51 -27.48 16.07
C SER A 36 -29.94 -27.97 15.86
N ASP A 37 -30.31 -28.96 16.62
CA ASP A 37 -31.66 -29.52 16.71
C ASP A 37 -32.72 -28.50 17.16
N GLY A 38 -33.78 -28.45 16.38
CA GLY A 38 -35.15 -28.35 16.88
C GLY A 38 -35.68 -26.98 17.32
N GLN A 39 -36.28 -26.24 16.38
CA GLN A 39 -37.61 -25.65 16.57
C GLN A 39 -38.18 -25.18 15.22
N THR A 40 -39.32 -25.73 14.83
CA THR A 40 -40.05 -25.38 13.59
C THR A 40 -40.69 -23.99 13.72
N ALA A 41 -39.99 -22.95 13.29
CA ALA A 41 -40.62 -21.73 12.83
C ALA A 41 -40.84 -21.88 11.30
N GLN A 42 -42.07 -21.65 10.86
CA GLN A 42 -42.47 -21.78 9.46
C GLN A 42 -41.75 -20.69 8.66
N GLU A 43 -40.72 -21.10 7.94
CA GLU A 43 -39.89 -20.26 7.09
C GLU A 43 -40.76 -19.68 5.95
N PRO A 44 -40.70 -18.36 5.66
CA PRO A 44 -41.38 -17.83 4.47
C PRO A 44 -40.85 -18.55 3.24
N PRO A 45 -41.71 -18.80 2.21
CA PRO A 45 -41.30 -19.52 1.02
C PRO A 45 -40.07 -18.84 0.41
N PRO A 46 -39.04 -19.61 -0.03
CA PRO A 46 -37.84 -19.04 -0.62
C PRO A 46 -38.22 -18.20 -1.83
N PRO A 47 -37.59 -17.05 -2.05
CA PRO A 47 -37.82 -16.24 -3.24
C PRO A 47 -37.49 -17.07 -4.46
N ASP A 48 -38.36 -16.98 -5.48
CA ASP A 48 -38.28 -17.72 -6.74
C ASP A 48 -36.90 -17.62 -7.37
N PRO A 49 -36.11 -18.74 -7.38
CA PRO A 49 -34.71 -18.72 -7.83
C PRO A 49 -34.57 -18.42 -9.34
N GLU A 50 -35.63 -18.58 -10.12
CA GLU A 50 -35.54 -18.38 -11.57
C GLU A 50 -35.57 -16.90 -11.97
N ARG A 51 -36.09 -16.01 -11.10
CA ARG A 51 -36.26 -14.60 -11.44
C ARG A 51 -34.97 -13.78 -11.38
N PHE A 52 -33.99 -14.22 -10.59
CA PHE A 52 -32.72 -13.50 -10.39
C PHE A 52 -31.49 -14.44 -10.48
N GLY A 53 -31.65 -15.67 -10.95
CA GLY A 53 -30.61 -16.68 -10.98
C GLY A 53 -29.29 -16.23 -11.64
N PRO A 54 -29.32 -15.68 -12.87
CA PRO A 54 -28.08 -15.22 -13.53
C PRO A 54 -27.43 -14.03 -12.82
N VAL A 55 -28.23 -13.07 -12.35
CA VAL A 55 -27.73 -11.87 -11.65
C VAL A 55 -27.16 -12.23 -10.28
N ARG A 56 -27.82 -13.13 -9.56
CA ARG A 56 -27.38 -13.58 -8.23
C ARG A 56 -26.09 -14.39 -8.29
N GLN A 57 -25.91 -15.23 -9.32
CA GLN A 57 -24.67 -15.96 -9.55
C GLN A 57 -23.51 -15.03 -9.90
N THR A 58 -23.76 -14.05 -10.78
CA THR A 58 -22.77 -13.03 -11.15
C THR A 58 -22.36 -12.17 -9.97
N LEU A 59 -23.29 -11.81 -9.06
CA LEU A 59 -22.99 -11.04 -7.86
C LEU A 59 -22.26 -11.86 -6.77
N HIS A 60 -22.36 -13.17 -6.80
CA HIS A 60 -21.65 -14.03 -5.85
C HIS A 60 -20.13 -14.11 -6.13
N ASP A 61 -19.74 -13.81 -7.37
CA ASP A 61 -18.33 -13.77 -7.79
C ASP A 61 -17.71 -12.35 -7.61
N TRP A 62 -18.43 -11.43 -6.99
CA TRP A 62 -18.00 -10.06 -6.78
C TRP A 62 -17.78 -9.80 -5.28
N HIS A 63 -16.57 -9.39 -4.94
CA HIS A 63 -16.24 -8.93 -3.60
C HIS A 63 -16.06 -7.42 -3.63
N VAL A 64 -17.00 -6.68 -3.07
CA VAL A 64 -16.98 -5.22 -3.06
C VAL A 64 -16.90 -4.71 -1.64
N VAL A 65 -15.93 -3.84 -1.38
CA VAL A 65 -15.77 -3.09 -0.14
C VAL A 65 -15.86 -1.61 -0.45
N ILE A 66 -16.74 -0.90 0.22
CA ILE A 66 -16.85 0.56 0.14
C ILE A 66 -16.55 1.14 1.50
N GLY A 67 -15.76 2.19 1.56
CA GLY A 67 -15.39 2.75 2.84
C GLY A 67 -14.78 4.13 2.75
N ALA A 68 -14.26 4.55 3.90
CA ALA A 68 -13.49 5.77 4.04
C ALA A 68 -12.28 5.52 4.93
N GLY A 69 -11.25 6.30 4.72
CA GLY A 69 -10.03 6.26 5.51
C GLY A 69 -9.40 7.63 5.66
N ALA A 70 -8.34 7.66 6.43
CA ALA A 70 -7.47 8.81 6.53
C ALA A 70 -6.01 8.34 6.55
N ALA A 71 -5.15 9.08 5.85
CA ALA A 71 -3.72 8.90 5.88
C ALA A 71 -3.07 10.10 6.58
N PHE A 72 -2.22 9.82 7.55
CA PHE A 72 -1.25 10.78 8.08
C PHE A 72 0.08 10.50 7.39
N LYS A 73 0.55 11.43 6.57
CA LYS A 73 1.69 11.24 5.67
C LYS A 73 2.48 12.53 5.51
N PRO A 74 3.74 12.48 5.07
CA PRO A 74 4.46 13.67 4.63
C PRO A 74 3.73 14.36 3.48
N LYS A 75 3.78 15.70 3.42
CA LYS A 75 3.16 16.51 2.37
C LYS A 75 3.71 16.18 0.98
N TYR A 76 5.02 15.94 0.89
CA TYR A 76 5.71 15.45 -0.31
C TYR A 76 6.83 14.48 0.09
N GLU A 77 7.38 13.76 -0.85
CA GLU A 77 8.46 12.79 -0.61
C GLU A 77 9.76 13.54 -0.21
N GLY A 78 10.17 13.40 1.06
CA GLY A 78 11.27 14.15 1.66
C GLY A 78 10.85 15.30 2.58
N SER A 79 9.55 15.53 2.78
CA SER A 79 9.04 16.57 3.67
C SER A 79 9.23 16.19 5.14
N ASP A 80 9.56 17.18 5.97
CA ASP A 80 9.47 17.12 7.44
C ASP A 80 8.09 17.58 7.97
N GLU A 81 7.24 18.13 7.08
CA GLU A 81 5.87 18.49 7.39
C GLU A 81 4.92 17.35 7.04
N PHE A 82 3.89 17.16 7.87
CA PHE A 82 2.89 16.12 7.71
C PHE A 82 1.51 16.72 7.50
N GLU A 83 0.65 15.94 6.84
CA GLU A 83 -0.75 16.23 6.64
C GLU A 83 -1.65 15.04 6.96
N VAL A 84 -2.92 15.33 7.26
CA VAL A 84 -3.99 14.33 7.33
C VAL A 84 -4.80 14.43 6.05
N SER A 85 -4.77 13.36 5.27
CA SER A 85 -5.49 13.27 3.99
C SER A 85 -6.64 12.26 4.13
N PRO A 86 -7.90 12.70 4.32
CA PRO A 86 -9.06 11.82 4.29
C PRO A 86 -9.36 11.40 2.86
N PHE A 87 -9.78 10.14 2.66
CA PHE A 87 -10.13 9.61 1.35
C PHE A 87 -11.30 8.62 1.43
N PRO A 88 -12.26 8.68 0.49
CA PRO A 88 -13.16 7.58 0.24
C PRO A 88 -12.43 6.49 -0.54
N PHE A 89 -12.84 5.23 -0.39
CA PHE A 89 -12.29 4.17 -1.22
C PHE A 89 -13.38 3.16 -1.62
N ILE A 90 -13.13 2.56 -2.77
CA ILE A 90 -13.83 1.37 -3.25
C ILE A 90 -12.74 0.35 -3.54
N SER A 91 -12.90 -0.86 -3.01
CA SER A 91 -12.12 -2.02 -3.42
C SER A 91 -13.09 -3.06 -3.94
N ALA A 92 -12.86 -3.55 -5.15
CA ALA A 92 -13.74 -4.51 -5.79
C ALA A 92 -12.91 -5.54 -6.54
N GLU A 93 -13.26 -6.82 -6.35
CA GLU A 93 -12.68 -7.93 -7.08
C GLU A 93 -13.76 -8.57 -7.95
N PHE A 94 -13.45 -8.77 -9.23
CA PHE A 94 -14.36 -9.30 -10.22
C PHE A 94 -13.76 -10.54 -10.88
N PHE A 95 -14.54 -11.63 -10.93
CA PHE A 95 -14.18 -12.87 -11.64
C PHE A 95 -12.85 -13.48 -11.21
N ASP A 96 -12.41 -13.21 -9.97
CA ASP A 96 -11.08 -13.63 -9.47
C ASP A 96 -9.92 -13.22 -10.39
N ARG A 97 -10.08 -12.10 -11.12
CA ARG A 97 -9.12 -11.64 -12.13
C ARG A 97 -8.88 -10.14 -12.16
N ILE A 98 -9.85 -9.34 -11.82
CA ILE A 98 -9.76 -7.88 -11.93
C ILE A 98 -9.96 -7.32 -10.54
N THR A 99 -8.96 -6.66 -10.02
CA THR A 99 -9.04 -5.91 -8.76
C THR A 99 -9.04 -4.41 -9.08
N ILE A 100 -9.97 -3.70 -8.50
CA ILE A 100 -10.04 -2.23 -8.53
C ILE A 100 -9.89 -1.77 -7.09
N ASP A 101 -8.96 -0.88 -6.83
CA ASP A 101 -8.71 -0.30 -5.53
C ASP A 101 -8.23 1.15 -5.65
N PRO A 102 -7.93 1.87 -4.53
CA PRO A 102 -7.44 3.25 -4.60
C PRO A 102 -6.12 3.45 -5.35
N SER A 103 -5.35 2.41 -5.63
CA SER A 103 -4.11 2.50 -6.41
C SER A 103 -4.36 2.38 -7.92
N GLY A 104 -5.51 1.82 -8.32
CA GLY A 104 -5.89 1.67 -9.71
C GLY A 104 -6.61 0.36 -10.02
N ILE A 105 -6.29 -0.22 -11.16
CA ILE A 105 -6.84 -1.48 -11.67
C ILE A 105 -5.70 -2.47 -11.86
N GLU A 106 -5.82 -3.64 -11.25
CA GLU A 106 -4.91 -4.76 -11.43
C GLU A 106 -5.65 -5.91 -12.14
N ILE A 107 -5.04 -6.49 -13.14
CA ILE A 107 -5.58 -7.60 -13.93
C ILE A 107 -4.63 -8.80 -13.80
N LYS A 108 -5.10 -9.90 -13.24
CA LYS A 108 -4.39 -11.17 -13.18
C LYS A 108 -4.25 -11.73 -14.60
N ALA A 109 -3.11 -11.47 -15.23
CA ALA A 109 -2.82 -11.88 -16.59
C ALA A 109 -2.45 -13.37 -16.67
N PHE A 110 -1.73 -13.88 -15.67
CA PHE A 110 -1.28 -15.26 -15.62
C PHE A 110 -1.14 -15.74 -14.16
N GLU A 111 -1.56 -16.96 -13.89
CA GLU A 111 -1.34 -17.64 -12.61
C GLU A 111 -1.09 -19.13 -12.86
N LYS A 112 -0.03 -19.65 -12.26
CA LYS A 112 0.28 -21.09 -12.30
C LYS A 112 1.08 -21.46 -11.06
N ASP A 113 0.57 -22.44 -10.31
CA ASP A 113 1.16 -22.92 -9.07
C ASP A 113 1.38 -21.75 -8.07
N ALA A 114 2.63 -21.52 -7.70
CA ALA A 114 3.03 -20.42 -6.80
C ALA A 114 3.32 -19.10 -7.50
N PHE A 115 3.31 -19.05 -8.83
CA PHE A 115 3.67 -17.89 -9.63
C PHE A 115 2.43 -17.20 -10.16
N ARG A 116 2.38 -15.87 -9.97
CA ARG A 116 1.34 -14.98 -10.50
C ARG A 116 2.02 -13.80 -11.23
N PHE A 117 1.40 -13.38 -12.34
CA PHE A 117 1.77 -12.17 -13.06
C PHE A 117 0.53 -11.31 -13.29
N ASP A 118 0.61 -10.07 -12.85
CA ASP A 118 -0.44 -9.07 -12.96
C ASP A 118 0.00 -7.93 -13.86
N VAL A 119 -0.97 -7.33 -14.55
CA VAL A 119 -0.82 -6.04 -15.27
C VAL A 119 -1.64 -5.01 -14.54
N ASN A 120 -1.10 -3.84 -14.33
CA ASN A 120 -1.76 -2.78 -13.59
C ASN A 120 -1.81 -1.46 -14.38
N VAL A 121 -2.88 -0.71 -14.13
CA VAL A 121 -3.06 0.67 -14.56
C VAL A 121 -3.43 1.47 -13.31
N GLY A 122 -2.67 2.52 -13.05
CA GLY A 122 -2.85 3.38 -11.89
C GLY A 122 -2.61 4.84 -12.25
N TYR A 123 -2.20 5.60 -11.27
CA TYR A 123 -1.90 7.01 -11.45
C TYR A 123 -0.79 7.48 -10.51
N ASP A 124 -0.11 8.54 -10.93
CA ASP A 124 0.78 9.37 -10.14
C ASP A 124 0.10 10.74 -9.99
N SER A 125 -0.19 11.14 -8.77
CA SER A 125 -0.89 12.42 -8.52
C SER A 125 -0.04 13.65 -8.80
N GLY A 126 1.27 13.45 -9.01
CA GLY A 126 2.22 14.54 -9.14
C GLY A 126 2.52 15.22 -7.80
N ARG A 127 2.97 16.48 -7.88
CA ARG A 127 3.32 17.32 -6.74
C ARG A 127 3.09 18.78 -7.09
N ASP A 128 2.41 19.53 -6.21
CA ASP A 128 2.19 20.97 -6.35
C ASP A 128 3.29 21.77 -5.63
N GLU A 129 3.78 22.88 -6.20
CA GLU A 129 4.77 23.72 -5.52
C GLU A 129 4.18 24.42 -4.28
N ASP A 130 2.86 24.51 -4.18
CA ASP A 130 2.14 25.06 -3.05
C ASP A 130 1.90 24.06 -1.90
N ASP A 131 2.22 22.77 -2.07
CA ASP A 131 2.07 21.75 -1.01
C ASP A 131 2.92 22.07 0.24
N ALA A 132 4.09 22.69 0.04
CA ALA A 132 4.98 23.08 1.13
C ALA A 132 5.85 24.29 0.75
N ASP A 133 6.22 25.08 1.77
CA ASP A 133 7.09 26.26 1.56
C ASP A 133 8.43 25.90 0.90
N THR A 134 8.97 24.72 1.17
CA THR A 134 10.20 24.19 0.57
C THR A 134 10.09 24.00 -0.94
N LEU A 135 8.89 23.76 -1.47
CA LEU A 135 8.67 23.48 -2.89
C LEU A 135 8.45 24.75 -3.74
N ARG A 136 8.25 25.92 -3.10
CA ARG A 136 7.99 27.17 -3.81
C ARG A 136 9.11 27.53 -4.79
N GLY A 137 8.73 27.77 -6.02
CA GLY A 137 9.65 28.05 -7.13
C GLY A 137 10.21 26.79 -7.81
N MET A 138 9.82 25.59 -7.34
CA MET A 138 10.20 24.33 -8.00
C MET A 138 9.32 24.02 -9.22
N GLY A 139 8.09 24.58 -9.25
CA GLY A 139 7.06 24.23 -10.22
C GLY A 139 6.38 22.92 -9.90
N ASP A 140 5.24 22.69 -10.58
CA ASP A 140 4.40 21.55 -10.38
C ASP A 140 4.86 20.34 -11.18
N ILE A 141 4.59 19.16 -10.66
CA ILE A 141 4.64 17.91 -11.41
C ILE A 141 3.21 17.51 -11.67
N ASP A 142 2.80 17.55 -12.94
CA ASP A 142 1.44 17.24 -13.34
C ASP A 142 1.03 15.80 -12.99
N PHE A 143 -0.28 15.57 -12.99
CA PHE A 143 -0.85 14.22 -12.92
C PHE A 143 -0.36 13.34 -14.08
N GLY A 144 -0.02 12.09 -13.78
CA GLY A 144 0.36 11.07 -14.76
C GLY A 144 -0.44 9.78 -14.59
N ALA A 145 -0.73 9.11 -15.71
CA ALA A 145 -1.24 7.75 -15.68
C ALA A 145 -0.07 6.76 -15.56
N THR A 146 -0.22 5.70 -14.77
CA THR A 146 0.79 4.65 -14.68
C THR A 146 0.32 3.37 -15.34
N VAL A 147 1.23 2.67 -16.00
CA VAL A 147 1.01 1.34 -16.55
C VAL A 147 2.18 0.46 -16.15
N GLY A 148 1.87 -0.74 -15.69
CA GLY A 148 2.92 -1.59 -15.15
C GLY A 148 2.59 -3.07 -15.14
N GLY A 149 3.48 -3.83 -14.50
CA GLY A 149 3.30 -5.25 -14.28
C GLY A 149 4.03 -5.70 -13.02
N LYS A 150 3.49 -6.74 -12.39
CA LYS A 150 3.97 -7.31 -11.14
C LYS A 150 4.08 -8.83 -11.27
N ALA A 151 5.25 -9.36 -10.97
CA ALA A 151 5.47 -10.79 -10.83
C ALA A 151 5.58 -11.14 -9.34
N THR A 152 4.79 -12.11 -8.89
CA THR A 152 4.76 -12.57 -7.50
C THR A 152 4.99 -14.07 -7.44
N TYR A 153 5.81 -14.51 -6.49
CA TYR A 153 5.99 -15.92 -6.15
C TYR A 153 5.64 -16.15 -4.68
N THR A 154 4.66 -17.01 -4.41
CA THR A 154 4.11 -17.26 -3.08
C THR A 154 4.63 -18.58 -2.51
N PHE A 155 5.03 -18.59 -1.24
CA PHE A 155 5.48 -19.78 -0.52
C PHE A 155 4.92 -19.77 0.93
N GLY A 156 3.88 -20.52 1.14
CA GLY A 156 3.16 -20.51 2.43
C GLY A 156 2.54 -19.13 2.72
N PRO A 157 2.77 -18.55 3.90
CA PRO A 157 2.21 -17.23 4.25
C PRO A 157 3.02 -16.06 3.67
N ALA A 158 4.14 -16.31 3.02
CA ALA A 158 5.03 -15.31 2.49
C ALA A 158 5.03 -15.28 0.95
N ASN A 159 5.39 -14.14 0.39
CA ASN A 159 5.65 -13.99 -1.04
C ASN A 159 6.84 -13.07 -1.28
N VAL A 160 7.43 -13.19 -2.46
CA VAL A 160 8.38 -12.22 -3.01
C VAL A 160 7.81 -11.67 -4.31
N PHE A 161 8.11 -10.41 -4.60
CA PHE A 161 7.58 -9.77 -5.79
C PHE A 161 8.59 -8.82 -6.43
N VAL A 162 8.38 -8.58 -7.72
CA VAL A 162 9.02 -7.49 -8.48
C VAL A 162 7.92 -6.81 -9.30
N SER A 163 7.85 -5.49 -9.24
CA SER A 163 6.99 -4.69 -10.12
C SER A 163 7.81 -3.68 -10.92
N VAL A 164 7.27 -3.27 -12.06
CA VAL A 164 7.78 -2.17 -12.87
C VAL A 164 6.58 -1.34 -13.31
N ASP A 165 6.64 -0.04 -13.06
CA ASP A 165 5.57 0.92 -13.32
C ASP A 165 6.14 2.11 -14.09
N LYS A 166 5.54 2.44 -15.24
CA LYS A 166 5.90 3.59 -16.08
C LYS A 166 4.81 4.65 -16.02
N THR A 167 5.19 5.86 -15.64
CA THR A 167 4.29 7.03 -15.66
C THR A 167 4.28 7.63 -17.08
N ILE A 168 3.09 7.98 -17.54
CA ILE A 168 2.81 8.65 -18.83
C ILE A 168 2.20 10.01 -18.49
N GLY A 169 2.85 11.08 -18.86
CA GLY A 169 2.60 12.43 -18.36
C GLY A 169 3.30 12.66 -17.01
N GLY A 170 3.09 13.81 -16.40
CA GLY A 170 3.70 14.16 -15.12
C GLY A 170 5.23 14.00 -15.12
N SER A 171 5.73 13.11 -14.27
CA SER A 171 7.16 12.84 -14.15
C SER A 171 7.78 12.11 -15.36
N GLU A 172 6.97 11.42 -16.18
CA GLU A 172 7.44 10.47 -17.18
C GLU A 172 8.47 9.46 -16.62
N GLY A 173 8.39 9.19 -15.32
CA GLY A 173 9.33 8.34 -14.60
C GLY A 173 9.03 6.85 -14.74
N LEU A 174 10.03 6.02 -14.44
CA LEU A 174 9.89 4.58 -14.28
C LEU A 174 10.34 4.19 -12.87
N LEU A 175 9.47 3.45 -12.19
CA LEU A 175 9.77 2.84 -10.90
C LEU A 175 9.87 1.32 -11.05
N ALA A 176 10.85 0.72 -10.39
CA ALA A 176 10.95 -0.73 -10.27
C ALA A 176 11.09 -1.08 -8.78
N THR A 177 10.16 -1.86 -8.25
CA THR A 177 10.14 -2.24 -6.83
C THR A 177 10.35 -3.74 -6.70
N ALA A 178 11.23 -4.15 -5.79
CA ALA A 178 11.40 -5.53 -5.40
C ALA A 178 11.21 -5.67 -3.90
N GLY A 179 10.48 -6.70 -3.47
CA GLY A 179 10.16 -6.85 -2.05
C GLY A 179 9.73 -8.26 -1.66
N ALA A 180 9.49 -8.39 -0.36
CA ALA A 180 8.93 -9.58 0.24
C ALA A 180 7.85 -9.18 1.25
N ALA A 181 6.78 -9.93 1.28
CA ALA A 181 5.67 -9.72 2.20
C ALA A 181 5.27 -11.02 2.89
N ILE A 182 4.68 -10.88 4.06
CA ILE A 182 4.05 -11.98 4.80
C ILE A 182 2.66 -11.54 5.24
N SER A 183 1.69 -12.41 5.12
CA SER A 183 0.33 -12.20 5.62
C SER A 183 -0.11 -13.43 6.39
N GLN A 184 -0.52 -13.23 7.65
CA GLN A 184 -0.86 -14.32 8.55
C GLN A 184 -2.17 -14.03 9.27
N PRO A 185 -3.24 -14.84 9.07
CA PRO A 185 -4.39 -14.80 9.96
C PRO A 185 -3.99 -15.34 11.35
N LEU A 186 -4.17 -14.51 12.37
CA LEU A 186 -3.93 -14.90 13.76
C LEU A 186 -5.19 -15.44 14.43
N SER A 187 -6.37 -15.06 13.92
CA SER A 187 -7.66 -15.56 14.35
C SER A 187 -8.66 -15.42 13.18
N GLU A 188 -9.91 -15.86 13.40
CA GLU A 188 -11.00 -15.69 12.43
C GLU A 188 -11.30 -14.20 12.12
N HIS A 189 -10.89 -13.29 12.99
CA HIS A 189 -11.17 -11.87 12.86
C HIS A 189 -9.94 -11.00 12.64
N LEU A 190 -8.73 -11.51 12.86
CA LEU A 190 -7.50 -10.69 12.83
C LEU A 190 -6.48 -11.27 11.86
N ILE A 191 -6.11 -10.45 10.87
CA ILE A 191 -5.05 -10.74 9.92
C ILE A 191 -3.94 -9.70 10.14
N LEU A 192 -2.74 -10.17 10.37
CA LEU A 192 -1.55 -9.32 10.38
C LEU A 192 -0.75 -9.53 9.11
N GLY A 193 -0.15 -8.53 8.75
CA GLY A 193 0.68 -8.54 7.61
C GLY A 193 2.06 -7.82 7.78
N ALA A 194 3.19 -8.20 7.05
CA ALA A 194 4.57 -7.61 7.02
C ALA A 194 5.21 -7.49 5.61
N GLU A 195 5.67 -6.28 5.16
CA GLU A 195 6.42 -6.10 3.89
C GLU A 195 7.73 -5.33 4.09
N ALA A 196 8.72 -5.74 3.35
CA ALA A 196 9.95 -4.97 3.13
C ALA A 196 10.21 -4.90 1.63
N SER A 197 10.53 -3.71 1.13
CA SER A 197 10.82 -3.50 -0.29
C SER A 197 11.91 -2.47 -0.51
N ALA A 198 12.45 -2.45 -1.73
CA ALA A 198 13.33 -1.41 -2.22
C ALA A 198 12.84 -0.94 -3.58
N THR A 199 12.84 0.38 -3.78
CA THR A 199 12.36 1.00 -5.01
C THR A 199 13.51 1.68 -5.74
N PHE A 200 13.75 1.25 -6.97
CA PHE A 200 14.60 1.90 -7.95
C PHE A 200 13.77 2.90 -8.76
N ALA A 201 14.34 4.06 -9.06
CA ALA A 201 13.75 5.08 -9.93
C ALA A 201 14.72 5.42 -11.07
N ASP A 202 14.18 5.68 -12.27
CA ASP A 202 14.96 6.15 -13.41
C ASP A 202 15.31 7.65 -13.30
N ASP A 203 16.13 8.14 -14.24
CA ASP A 203 16.56 9.54 -14.25
C ASP A 203 15.37 10.51 -14.35
N ASN A 204 14.31 10.16 -15.09
CA ASN A 204 13.15 11.03 -15.27
C ASN A 204 12.41 11.22 -13.94
N TYR A 205 12.15 10.13 -13.21
CA TYR A 205 11.53 10.22 -11.89
C TYR A 205 12.41 11.00 -10.91
N MET A 206 13.69 10.66 -10.87
CA MET A 206 14.65 11.28 -9.97
C MET A 206 14.81 12.77 -10.19
N GLU A 207 14.92 13.21 -11.45
CA GLU A 207 15.00 14.64 -11.78
C GLU A 207 13.70 15.37 -11.48
N ALA A 208 12.53 14.77 -11.77
CA ALA A 208 11.24 15.39 -11.51
C ALA A 208 10.98 15.60 -10.01
N TYR A 209 11.23 14.59 -9.18
CA TYR A 209 10.89 14.62 -7.76
C TYR A 209 12.01 15.13 -6.86
N PHE A 210 13.28 14.98 -7.25
CA PHE A 210 14.44 15.29 -6.40
C PHE A 210 15.46 16.22 -7.06
N GLY A 211 15.36 16.49 -8.37
CA GLY A 211 16.22 17.42 -9.09
C GLY A 211 15.95 18.88 -8.77
N VAL A 212 16.95 19.74 -9.00
CA VAL A 212 16.82 21.21 -8.93
C VAL A 212 17.59 21.78 -10.12
N ASP A 213 16.88 22.18 -11.17
CA ASP A 213 17.49 22.79 -12.35
C ASP A 213 17.91 24.27 -12.11
N ALA A 214 18.54 24.89 -13.10
CA ALA A 214 19.02 26.28 -12.97
C ALA A 214 17.89 27.30 -12.79
N ALA A 215 16.73 27.06 -13.42
CA ALA A 215 15.57 27.96 -13.31
C ALA A 215 14.87 27.79 -11.96
N GLN A 216 14.73 26.54 -11.51
CA GLN A 216 14.22 26.19 -10.20
C GLN A 216 15.11 26.77 -9.09
N SER A 217 16.43 26.59 -9.20
CA SER A 217 17.42 27.17 -8.27
C SER A 217 17.30 28.69 -8.17
N ALA A 218 17.12 29.36 -9.29
CA ALA A 218 16.97 30.83 -9.32
C ALA A 218 15.66 31.31 -8.67
N ARG A 219 14.58 30.54 -8.75
CA ARG A 219 13.27 30.88 -8.16
C ARG A 219 13.15 30.47 -6.70
N SER A 220 13.60 29.26 -6.35
CA SER A 220 13.43 28.68 -5.01
C SER A 220 14.56 29.04 -4.05
N GLY A 221 15.74 29.36 -4.58
CA GLY A 221 16.95 29.58 -3.76
C GLY A 221 17.67 28.29 -3.34
N HIS A 222 17.17 27.12 -3.72
CA HIS A 222 17.87 25.86 -3.50
C HIS A 222 19.12 25.76 -4.40
N ALA A 223 20.13 25.02 -3.94
CA ALA A 223 21.30 24.72 -4.78
C ALA A 223 20.88 23.83 -5.97
N GLN A 224 21.47 24.07 -7.14
CA GLN A 224 21.28 23.17 -8.27
C GLN A 224 21.68 21.74 -7.88
N TYR A 225 20.86 20.78 -8.26
CA TYR A 225 21.07 19.39 -7.95
C TYR A 225 20.57 18.51 -9.09
N LYS A 226 21.41 17.59 -9.52
CA LYS A 226 21.06 16.58 -10.52
C LYS A 226 20.91 15.24 -9.82
N ALA A 227 19.69 14.73 -9.71
CA ALA A 227 19.41 13.44 -9.15
C ALA A 227 19.48 12.37 -10.26
N GLY A 228 20.37 11.41 -10.16
CA GLY A 228 20.54 10.32 -11.12
C GLY A 228 19.69 9.08 -10.77
N ALA A 229 19.50 8.21 -11.76
CA ALA A 229 18.83 6.93 -11.56
C ALA A 229 19.50 6.08 -10.46
N GLY A 230 18.71 5.43 -9.62
CA GLY A 230 19.22 4.60 -8.54
C GLY A 230 18.14 4.07 -7.61
N ILE A 231 18.55 3.38 -6.55
CA ILE A 231 17.63 3.05 -5.45
C ILE A 231 17.26 4.34 -4.75
N LYS A 232 15.96 4.70 -4.78
CA LYS A 232 15.46 5.92 -4.12
C LYS A 232 15.05 5.68 -2.68
N SER A 233 14.51 4.50 -2.38
CA SER A 233 14.02 4.19 -1.03
C SER A 233 14.16 2.72 -0.67
N VAL A 234 14.19 2.48 0.65
CA VAL A 234 13.95 1.18 1.27
C VAL A 234 12.76 1.36 2.20
N ASP A 235 11.77 0.51 2.03
CA ASP A 235 10.46 0.67 2.62
C ASP A 235 10.13 -0.51 3.52
N LEU A 236 9.56 -0.21 4.67
CA LEU A 236 9.03 -1.17 5.62
C LEU A 236 7.62 -0.75 5.99
N SER A 237 6.63 -1.66 6.00
CA SER A 237 5.27 -1.32 6.43
C SER A 237 4.59 -2.37 7.36
N ALA A 238 3.65 -2.06 8.27
CA ALA A 238 2.84 -2.92 9.15
C ALA A 238 1.37 -2.75 8.89
N SER A 239 0.65 -3.85 8.87
CA SER A 239 -0.80 -3.74 8.81
C SER A 239 -1.49 -4.73 9.73
N ALA A 240 -2.66 -4.33 10.19
CA ALA A 240 -3.60 -5.16 10.90
C ALA A 240 -4.98 -4.96 10.28
N THR A 241 -5.59 -6.05 9.83
CA THR A 241 -6.96 -6.04 9.35
C THR A 241 -7.82 -6.78 10.36
N TYR A 242 -8.86 -6.11 10.88
CA TYR A 242 -9.79 -6.68 11.84
C TYR A 242 -11.19 -6.74 11.25
N LEU A 243 -11.73 -7.95 11.17
CA LEU A 243 -13.11 -8.22 10.75
C LEU A 243 -14.03 -8.03 11.97
N ILE A 244 -14.73 -6.89 12.05
CA ILE A 244 -15.66 -6.61 13.16
C ILE A 244 -16.82 -7.62 13.14
N ASN A 245 -17.30 -7.92 11.94
CA ASN A 245 -18.29 -8.94 11.62
C ASN A 245 -18.18 -9.30 10.12
N GLU A 246 -19.17 -10.02 9.59
CA GLU A 246 -19.19 -10.46 8.19
C GLU A 246 -19.15 -9.31 7.17
N ASN A 247 -19.61 -8.12 7.56
CA ASN A 247 -19.73 -6.97 6.67
C ASN A 247 -18.73 -5.84 6.97
N TRP A 248 -18.34 -5.63 8.22
CA TRP A 248 -17.50 -4.49 8.61
C TRP A 248 -16.06 -4.90 8.82
N VAL A 249 -15.17 -4.17 8.22
CA VAL A 249 -13.72 -4.36 8.32
C VAL A 249 -13.02 -3.05 8.68
N VAL A 250 -12.07 -3.13 9.61
CA VAL A 250 -11.13 -2.05 9.91
C VAL A 250 -9.74 -2.50 9.52
N ARG A 251 -8.98 -1.63 8.84
CA ARG A 251 -7.57 -1.86 8.54
C ARG A 251 -6.75 -0.68 9.00
N GLY A 252 -5.72 -0.97 9.80
CA GLY A 252 -4.65 -0.03 10.13
C GLY A 252 -3.36 -0.43 9.42
N GLU A 253 -2.60 0.57 8.97
CA GLU A 253 -1.29 0.36 8.37
C GLU A 253 -0.30 1.43 8.82
N GLN A 254 0.92 1.01 9.16
CA GLN A 254 2.04 1.88 9.46
C GLN A 254 3.19 1.56 8.50
N GLY A 255 3.62 2.54 7.74
CA GLY A 255 4.79 2.47 6.86
C GLY A 255 5.92 3.38 7.34
N VAL A 256 7.14 3.00 7.00
CA VAL A 256 8.35 3.82 7.12
C VAL A 256 9.17 3.62 5.85
N SER A 257 9.48 4.71 5.16
CA SER A 257 10.34 4.75 3.98
C SER A 257 11.64 5.47 4.33
N PHE A 258 12.75 4.88 3.96
CA PHE A 258 14.08 5.47 4.11
C PHE A 258 14.55 5.90 2.72
N LEU A 259 14.57 7.22 2.48
CA LEU A 259 15.17 7.76 1.26
C LEU A 259 16.67 7.50 1.29
N VAL A 260 17.24 7.07 0.15
CA VAL A 260 18.66 6.73 0.01
C VAL A 260 19.24 7.32 -1.28
N GLY A 261 20.56 7.26 -1.41
CA GLY A 261 21.25 7.73 -2.61
C GLY A 261 20.92 9.18 -2.96
N ASP A 262 20.83 9.47 -4.24
CA ASP A 262 20.59 10.83 -4.74
C ASP A 262 19.23 11.41 -4.30
N ALA A 263 18.23 10.57 -4.03
CA ALA A 263 16.97 11.03 -3.45
C ALA A 263 17.19 11.66 -2.07
N ALA A 264 17.94 10.97 -1.20
CA ALA A 264 18.21 11.44 0.15
C ALA A 264 19.12 12.68 0.23
N ASP A 265 19.94 12.91 -0.79
CA ASP A 265 20.91 14.01 -0.82
C ASP A 265 20.37 15.26 -1.53
N SER A 266 19.14 15.22 -2.02
CA SER A 266 18.47 16.36 -2.65
C SER A 266 18.27 17.52 -1.67
N PRO A 267 18.51 18.79 -2.10
CA PRO A 267 18.36 19.99 -1.25
C PRO A 267 16.90 20.25 -0.83
N ILE A 268 15.92 19.66 -1.52
CA ILE A 268 14.50 19.78 -1.14
C ILE A 268 14.08 18.70 -0.11
N VAL A 269 14.90 17.69 0.15
CA VAL A 269 14.63 16.68 1.18
C VAL A 269 15.05 17.22 2.55
N LYS A 270 14.06 17.36 3.44
CA LYS A 270 14.24 17.85 4.82
C LYS A 270 14.31 16.71 5.82
N GLU A 271 13.58 15.62 5.54
CA GLU A 271 13.60 14.41 6.37
C GLU A 271 13.77 13.19 5.47
N LYS A 272 14.77 12.37 5.77
CA LYS A 272 15.07 11.15 5.00
C LYS A 272 14.24 9.95 5.44
N VAL A 273 13.69 9.99 6.65
CA VAL A 273 12.86 8.94 7.22
C VAL A 273 11.41 9.39 7.16
N GLN A 274 10.67 8.79 6.26
CA GLN A 274 9.29 9.16 5.95
C GLN A 274 8.33 8.17 6.59
N SER A 275 7.50 8.61 7.53
CA SER A 275 6.48 7.73 8.11
C SER A 275 5.11 8.00 7.50
N LYS A 276 4.31 6.94 7.34
CA LYS A 276 2.94 7.02 6.85
C LYS A 276 2.05 6.11 7.69
N THR A 277 0.99 6.66 8.25
CA THR A 277 -0.04 5.90 8.98
C THR A 277 -1.35 5.98 8.23
N MET A 278 -2.03 4.86 8.02
CA MET A 278 -3.37 4.83 7.43
C MET A 278 -4.34 4.09 8.33
N LEU A 279 -5.57 4.57 8.38
CA LEU A 279 -6.69 3.89 9.02
C LEU A 279 -7.89 3.90 8.08
N MET A 280 -8.50 2.75 7.87
CA MET A 280 -9.62 2.55 6.94
C MET A 280 -10.74 1.79 7.63
N LEU A 281 -11.97 2.19 7.35
CA LEU A 281 -13.19 1.49 7.73
C LEU A 281 -13.99 1.19 6.46
N GLY A 282 -14.25 -0.07 6.20
CA GLY A 282 -14.96 -0.55 5.02
C GLY A 282 -16.18 -1.39 5.37
N TYR A 283 -17.16 -1.33 4.48
CA TYR A 283 -18.32 -2.21 4.48
C TYR A 283 -18.24 -3.14 3.27
N ARG A 284 -18.27 -4.44 3.53
CA ARG A 284 -18.23 -5.52 2.53
C ARG A 284 -19.66 -5.98 2.25
N PHE A 285 -20.00 -6.06 0.96
CA PHE A 285 -21.29 -6.51 0.44
C PHE A 285 -21.27 -8.00 0.14
#